data_4d5187bc9b1787594d74991ebebd7066
#
_entry.id   4d5187bc9b1787594d74991ebebd7066
#
_cell.length_a   1.000
_cell.length_b   1.000
_cell.length_c   1.000
_cell.angle_alpha   90.00
_cell.angle_beta   90.00
_cell.angle_gamma   90.00
#
_symmetry.space_group_name_H-M   'P 1'
#
loop_
_entity.id
_entity.type
_entity.pdbx_description
1 polymer ?
#
loop_
_entity_poly.entity_id
_entity_poly.type
_entity_poly.pdbx_seq_one_letter_code
_entity_poly.pdbx_strand_id
1 'polypeptide(L)'
;MKNKILYFLCIGLFACYGSAYATGKDNKEDSLAVYIAEAIRNNPGLRSEYQAYQAQMANAQGAGVLSDPQLSVGLFLQAMHHVNGKQLATITIMQMFPWFGTLKAGRQQMEYKAQEAYQKFREKSLSTAFSVEKQWYSILA
;
A
#
# COMPACT_ATOMS: atom_id res chain seq x y z
N MET A 1 5.16 55.09 38.54
CA MET A 1 5.17 53.76 39.22
C MET A 1 3.76 53.18 39.41
N LYS A 2 2.69 53.94 39.34
CA LYS A 2 1.30 53.45 39.56
C LYS A 2 0.74 52.61 38.43
N ASN A 3 1.17 52.78 37.18
CA ASN A 3 0.59 52.06 36.04
C ASN A 3 1.13 50.61 35.84
N LYS A 4 2.28 50.27 36.42
CA LYS A 4 2.83 48.90 36.31
C LYS A 4 2.12 47.89 37.23
N ILE A 5 1.57 48.37 38.36
CA ILE A 5 0.84 47.53 39.32
C ILE A 5 -0.53 47.17 38.76
N LEU A 6 -1.15 48.04 37.98
CA LEU A 6 -2.44 47.79 37.34
C LEU A 6 -2.36 46.71 36.24
N TYR A 7 -1.25 46.67 35.49
CA TYR A 7 -1.01 45.64 34.48
C TYR A 7 -0.79 44.25 35.09
N PHE A 8 -0.08 44.18 36.23
CA PHE A 8 0.12 42.91 36.92
C PHE A 8 -1.19 42.35 37.53
N LEU A 9 -2.08 43.21 37.94
CA LEU A 9 -3.38 42.80 38.52
C LEU A 9 -4.35 42.31 37.44
N CYS A 10 -4.32 42.85 36.22
CA CYS A 10 -5.09 42.37 35.07
C CYS A 10 -4.59 41.03 34.52
N ILE A 11 -3.27 40.77 34.54
CA ILE A 11 -2.69 39.50 34.06
C ILE A 11 -2.99 38.36 35.04
N GLY A 12 -3.06 38.63 36.34
CA GLY A 12 -3.41 37.63 37.38
C GLY A 12 -4.86 37.17 37.34
N LEU A 13 -5.79 38.00 36.84
CA LEU A 13 -7.21 37.66 36.76
C LEU A 13 -7.58 36.83 35.50
N PHE A 14 -6.70 36.82 34.49
CA PHE A 14 -6.95 36.04 33.26
C PHE A 14 -6.44 34.60 33.34
N ALA A 15 -5.64 34.28 34.36
CA ALA A 15 -5.11 32.92 34.56
C ALA A 15 -6.05 31.94 35.26
N CYS A 16 -7.23 32.38 35.74
CA CYS A 16 -8.19 31.54 36.47
C CYS A 16 -9.35 31.00 35.64
N TYR A 17 -9.45 31.31 34.34
CA TYR A 17 -10.43 30.67 33.46
C TYR A 17 -9.83 29.45 32.75
N GLY A 18 -9.11 28.62 33.46
CA GLY A 18 -8.80 27.27 33.07
C GLY A 18 -10.09 26.44 33.18
N SER A 19 -10.89 26.48 32.12
CA SER A 19 -12.06 25.63 31.98
C SER A 19 -11.62 24.19 32.07
N ALA A 20 -11.87 23.55 33.21
CA ALA A 20 -11.83 22.11 33.36
C ALA A 20 -12.95 21.53 32.47
N TYR A 21 -12.66 21.28 31.22
CA TYR A 21 -13.47 20.40 30.39
C TYR A 21 -13.19 18.97 30.85
N ALA A 22 -13.78 18.60 31.97
CA ALA A 22 -13.98 17.23 32.33
C ALA A 22 -15.04 16.65 31.39
N THR A 23 -14.64 16.33 30.15
CA THR A 23 -15.43 15.54 29.24
C THR A 23 -15.34 14.10 29.67
N GLY A 24 -15.95 13.78 30.79
CA GLY A 24 -16.30 12.42 31.14
C GLY A 24 -17.46 11.98 30.27
N LYS A 25 -17.22 11.80 28.97
CA LYS A 25 -18.12 11.11 28.08
C LYS A 25 -17.70 9.65 28.13
N ASP A 26 -18.28 8.94 29.06
CA ASP A 26 -18.23 7.48 29.11
C ASP A 26 -19.01 6.96 27.89
N ASN A 27 -18.36 7.02 26.71
CA ASN A 27 -18.99 6.66 25.46
C ASN A 27 -18.80 5.17 25.24
N LYS A 28 -19.86 4.42 25.41
CA LYS A 28 -20.02 3.06 24.89
C LYS A 28 -19.62 2.96 23.39
N GLU A 29 -19.78 4.05 22.65
CA GLU A 29 -19.33 4.19 21.27
C GLU A 29 -17.80 4.22 21.15
N ASP A 30 -17.10 4.88 22.09
CA ASP A 30 -15.63 4.95 22.08
C ASP A 30 -14.99 3.56 22.28
N SER A 31 -15.62 2.70 23.09
CA SER A 31 -15.14 1.33 23.30
C SER A 31 -15.35 0.45 22.06
N LEU A 32 -16.47 0.57 21.34
CA LEU A 32 -16.71 -0.14 20.08
C LEU A 32 -15.68 0.26 19.01
N ALA A 33 -15.42 1.55 18.85
CA ALA A 33 -14.43 2.05 17.90
C ALA A 33 -13.02 1.51 18.19
N VAL A 34 -12.64 1.39 19.45
CA VAL A 34 -11.36 0.79 19.87
C VAL A 34 -11.28 -0.69 19.48
N TYR A 35 -12.36 -1.47 19.72
CA TYR A 35 -12.40 -2.89 19.34
C TYR A 35 -12.35 -3.09 17.83
N ILE A 36 -13.04 -2.25 17.06
CA ILE A 36 -12.97 -2.27 15.58
C ILE A 36 -11.55 -1.97 15.11
N ALA A 37 -10.92 -0.93 15.65
CA ALA A 37 -9.55 -0.57 15.29
C ALA A 37 -8.55 -1.69 15.61
N GLU A 38 -8.69 -2.32 16.76
CA GLU A 38 -7.83 -3.44 17.18
C GLU A 38 -8.06 -4.69 16.31
N ALA A 39 -9.32 -4.99 15.97
CA ALA A 39 -9.65 -6.10 15.09
C ALA A 39 -9.08 -5.89 13.68
N ILE A 40 -9.18 -4.70 13.12
CA ILE A 40 -8.60 -4.34 11.81
C ILE A 40 -7.07 -4.47 11.85
N ARG A 41 -6.44 -3.96 12.90
CA ARG A 41 -4.99 -3.93 13.05
C ARG A 41 -4.38 -5.34 13.15
N ASN A 42 -5.04 -6.24 13.89
CA ASN A 42 -4.53 -7.57 14.19
C ASN A 42 -5.08 -8.67 13.29
N ASN A 43 -5.92 -8.35 12.30
CA ASN A 43 -6.48 -9.34 11.39
C ASN A 43 -5.44 -9.79 10.36
N PRO A 44 -4.95 -11.06 10.40
CA PRO A 44 -3.96 -11.55 9.43
C PRO A 44 -4.53 -11.62 8.00
N GLY A 45 -5.84 -11.89 7.86
CA GLY A 45 -6.50 -11.90 6.56
C GLY A 45 -6.53 -10.52 5.90
N LEU A 46 -6.72 -9.46 6.69
CA LEU A 46 -6.67 -8.10 6.17
C LEU A 46 -5.25 -7.70 5.75
N ARG A 47 -4.25 -8.14 6.51
CA ARG A 47 -2.85 -7.92 6.19
C ARG A 47 -2.44 -8.63 4.89
N SER A 48 -2.95 -9.84 4.65
CA SER A 48 -2.67 -10.58 3.40
C SER A 48 -3.28 -9.88 2.17
N GLU A 49 -4.51 -9.35 2.26
CA GLU A 49 -5.14 -8.59 1.19
C GLU A 49 -4.36 -7.28 0.88
N TYR A 50 -3.88 -6.61 1.92
CA TYR A 50 -3.04 -5.42 1.72
C TYR A 50 -1.72 -5.75 1.03
N GLN A 51 -1.08 -6.86 1.38
CA GLN A 51 0.14 -7.33 0.71
C GLN A 51 -0.12 -7.74 -0.74
N ALA A 52 -1.28 -8.36 -1.02
CA ALA A 52 -1.71 -8.67 -2.38
C ALA A 52 -1.88 -7.39 -3.22
N TYR A 53 -2.49 -6.34 -2.66
CA TYR A 53 -2.56 -5.03 -3.30
C TYR A 53 -1.17 -4.46 -3.61
N GLN A 54 -0.24 -4.48 -2.64
CA GLN A 54 1.13 -3.99 -2.86
C GLN A 54 1.86 -4.78 -3.94
N ALA A 55 1.67 -6.10 -4.00
CA ALA A 55 2.24 -6.96 -5.04
C ALA A 55 1.70 -6.58 -6.43
N GLN A 56 0.39 -6.30 -6.57
CA GLN A 56 -0.18 -5.85 -7.84
C GLN A 56 0.33 -4.46 -8.25
N MET A 57 0.57 -3.55 -7.30
CA MET A 57 1.19 -2.26 -7.58
C MET A 57 2.63 -2.41 -8.10
N ALA A 58 3.41 -3.30 -7.51
CA ALA A 58 4.76 -3.60 -8.00
C ALA A 58 4.74 -4.23 -9.41
N ASN A 59 3.80 -5.14 -9.68
CA ASN A 59 3.58 -5.72 -11.00
C ASN A 59 3.21 -4.66 -12.04
N ALA A 60 2.41 -3.66 -11.67
CA ALA A 60 2.04 -2.56 -12.56
C ALA A 60 3.25 -1.71 -12.95
N GLN A 61 4.19 -1.51 -12.04
CA GLN A 61 5.44 -0.80 -12.33
C GLN A 61 6.32 -1.61 -13.31
N GLY A 62 6.41 -2.92 -13.13
CA GLY A 62 7.19 -3.81 -14.01
C GLY A 62 6.59 -4.00 -15.40
N ALA A 63 5.26 -3.98 -15.53
CA ALA A 63 4.58 -4.24 -16.81
C ALA A 63 4.80 -3.14 -17.88
N GLY A 64 5.23 -1.94 -17.48
CA GLY A 64 5.52 -0.83 -18.38
C GLY A 64 6.96 -0.76 -18.86
N VAL A 65 7.81 -1.71 -18.48
CA VAL A 65 9.24 -1.74 -18.81
C VAL A 65 9.51 -2.73 -19.94
N LEU A 66 10.53 -2.44 -20.75
CA LEU A 66 11.00 -3.38 -21.77
C LEU A 66 11.52 -4.66 -21.09
N SER A 67 11.27 -5.81 -21.72
CA SER A 67 11.88 -7.07 -21.31
C SER A 67 13.41 -7.00 -21.35
N ASP A 68 14.06 -7.72 -20.45
CA ASP A 68 15.50 -7.73 -20.38
C ASP A 68 16.13 -8.30 -21.67
N PRO A 69 17.29 -7.75 -22.11
CA PRO A 69 18.03 -8.33 -23.22
C PRO A 69 18.54 -9.73 -22.87
N GLN A 70 18.37 -10.66 -23.80
CA GLN A 70 18.86 -12.03 -23.65
C GLN A 70 20.20 -12.15 -24.31
N LEU A 71 21.23 -12.58 -23.54
CA LEU A 71 22.54 -12.92 -24.04
C LEU A 71 22.67 -14.45 -24.07
N SER A 72 22.91 -14.99 -25.26
CA SER A 72 23.17 -16.41 -25.47
C SER A 72 24.61 -16.61 -25.96
N VAL A 73 25.34 -17.49 -25.29
CA VAL A 73 26.70 -17.89 -25.67
C VAL A 73 26.72 -19.36 -26.00
N GLY A 74 27.01 -19.70 -27.22
CA GLY A 74 27.18 -21.08 -27.69
C GLY A 74 28.64 -21.39 -28.00
N LEU A 75 29.16 -22.50 -27.47
CA LEU A 75 30.48 -23.04 -27.80
C LEU A 75 30.29 -24.37 -28.52
N PHE A 76 30.93 -24.53 -29.65
CA PHE A 76 30.88 -25.75 -30.44
C PHE A 76 32.10 -26.60 -30.13
N LEU A 77 31.91 -27.81 -29.58
CA LEU A 77 32.98 -28.78 -29.28
C LEU A 77 33.59 -29.33 -30.56
N GLN A 78 32.84 -29.36 -31.65
CA GLN A 78 33.33 -29.66 -33.00
C GLN A 78 33.06 -28.46 -33.90
N ALA A 79 34.08 -28.02 -34.61
CA ALA A 79 33.95 -26.89 -35.50
C ALA A 79 32.95 -27.20 -36.63
N MET A 80 31.84 -26.41 -36.69
CA MET A 80 30.92 -26.49 -37.82
C MET A 80 31.53 -25.82 -39.06
N HIS A 81 31.51 -26.53 -40.17
CA HIS A 81 31.95 -25.99 -41.43
C HIS A 81 30.80 -25.18 -42.05
N HIS A 82 30.97 -23.86 -42.14
CA HIS A 82 30.12 -22.97 -42.90
C HIS A 82 30.82 -22.52 -44.17
N VAL A 83 30.05 -21.99 -45.11
CA VAL A 83 30.57 -21.50 -46.41
C VAL A 83 31.72 -20.50 -46.27
N ASN A 84 31.79 -19.78 -45.15
CA ASN A 84 32.83 -18.78 -44.85
C ASN A 84 33.84 -19.16 -43.78
N GLY A 85 33.96 -20.45 -43.42
CA GLY A 85 34.96 -20.90 -42.44
C GLY A 85 34.42 -21.81 -41.31
N LYS A 86 35.27 -22.02 -40.28
CA LYS A 86 34.95 -22.85 -39.12
C LYS A 86 34.36 -21.98 -37.99
N GLN A 87 33.15 -22.30 -37.54
CA GLN A 87 32.53 -21.64 -36.40
C GLN A 87 32.84 -22.42 -35.11
N LEU A 88 33.51 -21.75 -34.18
CA LEU A 88 33.89 -22.32 -32.87
C LEU A 88 32.99 -21.77 -31.73
N ALA A 89 32.49 -20.55 -31.87
CA ALA A 89 31.67 -19.91 -30.88
C ALA A 89 30.59 -19.04 -31.52
N THR A 90 29.48 -18.88 -30.84
CA THR A 90 28.40 -17.92 -31.22
C THR A 90 28.04 -17.10 -30.00
N ILE A 91 27.96 -15.79 -30.16
CA ILE A 91 27.42 -14.85 -29.19
C ILE A 91 26.20 -14.19 -29.84
N THR A 92 25.05 -14.34 -29.23
CA THR A 92 23.78 -13.75 -29.71
C THR A 92 23.20 -12.87 -28.64
N ILE A 93 22.87 -11.64 -28.99
CA ILE A 93 22.11 -10.71 -28.15
C ILE A 93 20.75 -10.52 -28.80
N MET A 94 19.68 -10.77 -28.04
CA MET A 94 18.31 -10.62 -28.50
C MET A 94 17.56 -9.66 -27.58
N GLN A 95 16.97 -8.62 -28.15
CA GLN A 95 16.11 -7.66 -27.44
C GLN A 95 14.76 -7.59 -28.15
N MET A 96 13.68 -7.82 -27.38
CA MET A 96 12.33 -7.68 -27.90
C MET A 96 11.84 -6.24 -27.73
N PHE A 97 11.40 -5.64 -28.83
CA PHE A 97 10.75 -4.33 -28.83
C PHE A 97 9.26 -4.52 -29.18
N PRO A 98 8.35 -4.44 -28.18
CA PRO A 98 6.92 -4.55 -28.46
C PRO A 98 6.43 -3.35 -29.26
N TRP A 99 5.30 -3.55 -29.98
CA TRP A 99 4.68 -2.50 -30.77
C TRP A 99 4.29 -1.28 -29.93
N PHE A 100 4.25 -0.11 -30.55
CA PHE A 100 3.89 1.15 -29.89
C PHE A 100 2.56 1.04 -29.15
N GLY A 101 2.53 1.49 -27.87
CA GLY A 101 1.35 1.45 -27.01
C GLY A 101 1.15 0.15 -26.23
N THR A 102 1.76 -0.98 -26.61
CA THR A 102 1.61 -2.27 -25.91
C THR A 102 2.04 -2.20 -24.45
N LEU A 103 3.20 -1.59 -24.18
CA LEU A 103 3.72 -1.41 -22.82
C LEU A 103 2.81 -0.53 -21.97
N LYS A 104 2.27 0.56 -22.55
CA LYS A 104 1.33 1.45 -21.88
C LYS A 104 0.02 0.72 -21.54
N ALA A 105 -0.53 -0.02 -22.49
CA ALA A 105 -1.74 -0.80 -22.30
C ALA A 105 -1.55 -1.91 -21.26
N GLY A 106 -0.41 -2.61 -21.28
CA GLY A 106 -0.04 -3.61 -20.29
C GLY A 106 0.06 -3.01 -18.88
N ARG A 107 0.69 -1.85 -18.74
CA ARG A 107 0.76 -1.13 -17.48
C ARG A 107 -0.64 -0.73 -16.97
N GLN A 108 -1.48 -0.14 -17.83
CA GLN A 108 -2.85 0.21 -17.48
C GLN A 108 -3.66 -1.00 -17.00
N GLN A 109 -3.54 -2.14 -17.68
CA GLN A 109 -4.19 -3.37 -17.25
C GLN A 109 -3.78 -3.78 -15.84
N MET A 110 -2.49 -3.70 -15.51
CA MET A 110 -2.00 -4.04 -14.17
C MET A 110 -2.40 -2.99 -13.12
N GLU A 111 -2.50 -1.72 -13.49
CA GLU A 111 -3.03 -0.67 -12.61
C GLU A 111 -4.50 -0.94 -12.24
N TYR A 112 -5.35 -1.38 -13.18
CA TYR A 112 -6.73 -1.79 -12.88
C TYR A 112 -6.79 -3.03 -11.98
N LYS A 113 -5.90 -4.01 -12.17
CA LYS A 113 -5.78 -5.15 -11.26
C LYS A 113 -5.37 -4.74 -9.85
N ALA A 114 -4.49 -3.76 -9.72
CA ALA A 114 -4.13 -3.21 -8.42
C ALA A 114 -5.32 -2.48 -7.76
N GLN A 115 -6.12 -1.75 -8.54
CA GLN A 115 -7.36 -1.14 -8.03
C GLN A 115 -8.38 -2.19 -7.59
N GLU A 116 -8.54 -3.30 -8.33
CA GLU A 116 -9.38 -4.43 -7.93
C GLU A 116 -8.91 -5.02 -6.59
N ALA A 117 -7.61 -5.28 -6.43
CA ALA A 117 -7.04 -5.78 -5.19
C ALA A 117 -7.26 -4.81 -4.01
N TYR A 118 -7.19 -3.49 -4.26
CA TYR A 118 -7.52 -2.48 -3.27
C TYR A 118 -8.99 -2.54 -2.83
N GLN A 119 -9.93 -2.75 -3.76
CA GLN A 119 -11.34 -2.88 -3.40
C GLN A 119 -11.60 -4.15 -2.57
N LYS A 120 -10.92 -5.27 -2.86
CA LYS A 120 -10.98 -6.48 -2.04
C LYS A 120 -10.47 -6.25 -0.61
N PHE A 121 -9.38 -5.50 -0.47
CA PHE A 121 -8.89 -5.07 0.84
C PHE A 121 -9.93 -4.23 1.59
N ARG A 122 -10.57 -3.25 0.92
CA ARG A 122 -11.62 -2.43 1.52
C ARG A 122 -12.84 -3.26 1.93
N GLU A 123 -13.30 -4.15 1.08
CA GLU A 123 -14.41 -5.08 1.38
C GLU A 123 -14.10 -5.92 2.62
N LYS A 124 -12.90 -6.48 2.69
CA LYS A 124 -12.45 -7.27 3.84
C LYS A 124 -12.40 -6.43 5.13
N SER A 125 -11.96 -5.18 5.03
CA SER A 125 -11.94 -4.24 6.16
C SER A 125 -13.35 -3.95 6.68
N LEU A 126 -14.27 -3.62 5.79
CA LEU A 126 -15.68 -3.38 6.13
C LEU A 126 -16.35 -4.61 6.71
N SER A 127 -16.13 -5.78 6.12
CA SER A 127 -16.65 -7.06 6.62
C SER A 127 -16.13 -7.38 8.03
N THR A 128 -14.85 -7.08 8.31
CA THR A 128 -14.27 -7.24 9.65
C THR A 128 -14.94 -6.29 10.64
N ALA A 129 -15.09 -5.01 10.31
CA ALA A 129 -15.75 -4.02 11.15
C ALA A 129 -17.20 -4.44 11.45
N PHE A 130 -17.95 -4.80 10.43
CA PHE A 130 -19.33 -5.27 10.57
C PHE A 130 -19.46 -6.50 11.46
N SER A 131 -18.50 -7.43 11.37
CA SER A 131 -18.49 -8.63 12.22
C SER A 131 -18.30 -8.29 13.70
N VAL A 132 -17.43 -7.32 14.00
CA VAL A 132 -17.22 -6.82 15.37
C VAL A 132 -18.46 -6.10 15.88
N GLU A 133 -19.07 -5.23 15.09
CA GLU A 133 -20.30 -4.53 15.44
C GLU A 133 -21.44 -5.50 15.74
N LYS A 134 -21.62 -6.49 14.87
CA LYS A 134 -22.66 -7.53 15.06
C LYS A 134 -22.46 -8.28 16.37
N GLN A 135 -21.24 -8.66 16.71
CA GLN A 135 -20.94 -9.36 17.96
C GLN A 135 -21.13 -8.44 19.16
N TRP A 136 -20.72 -7.18 19.05
CA TRP A 136 -20.93 -6.18 20.11
C TRP A 136 -22.41 -6.03 20.47
N TYR A 137 -23.26 -5.84 19.48
CA TYR A 137 -24.70 -5.70 19.74
C TYR A 137 -25.35 -7.00 20.22
N SER A 138 -24.84 -8.16 19.83
CA SER A 138 -25.34 -9.45 20.35
C SER A 138 -25.02 -9.68 21.83
N ILE A 139 -23.97 -9.05 22.36
CA ILE A 139 -23.63 -9.12 23.79
C ILE A 139 -24.49 -8.15 24.63
N LEU A 140 -24.96 -7.05 24.00
CA LEU A 140 -25.77 -6.04 24.67
C LEU A 140 -27.27 -6.37 24.71
N ALA A 141 -27.73 -7.28 23.84
CA ALA A 141 -29.13 -7.72 23.74
C ALA A 141 -29.42 -8.82 24.73
#